data_8a784eade0a2eb58b918d91205c1075a
#
_entry.id   8a784eade0a2eb58b918d91205c1075a
#
_cell.length_a   1.000
_cell.length_b   1.000
_cell.length_c   1.000
_cell.angle_alpha   90.00
_cell.angle_beta   90.00
_cell.angle_gamma   90.00
#
_symmetry.space_group_name_H-M   'P 1'
#
loop_
_entity.id
_entity.type
_entity.pdbx_description
1 polymer ?
#
loop_
_entity_poly.entity_id
_entity_poly.type
_entity_poly.pdbx_seq_one_letter_code
_entity_poly.pdbx_strand_id
1 'polypeptide(L)'
;MGRSGIRAAYATGRGKITLRGRAEIIEKKNGRYEILINEIPYMVNKARLVESMANLVKDKRVEGITNIQDHSSREGMQIVVDVRRDANAQVILNQLFTYSQLEDTISMIHIALVPGAGGKLQPRVLTLRQILDQYIGFQKDVVERRTRFDLKKARDRAHILEGLKVATDNIDRIIAIIRASKNEAEAKENLMAEPFWIDQIALLGIVDGSEHFEFHLDEPQAQAIVDMRLGRLSGLEQEKINDEYKNLESRIAGFEDILSCDANILAVVKKELQEIKQKYGDERHTRIENVADEIDIEDLIEQQDCAYTLTHFGYIKRQPTSVYRAQRRGGRGVSAMSTREEDFAKDIFTASTHDTILFFSDRGKVYKLKGYQIPETGRSAKGMNIVNLLELENGEKITAMFPIQEFADDKFLFFVTRQGIAKRIVLSDLQNIRRAGLRALSLNEDDALVDVRLTDGEQNILIATHNGKAICFDENEVRAMGRTATGVRGIKLREGDYVVGAARAQEGKEVLTITEKG
;
A
#
# COMPACT_ATOMS: atom_id res chain seq x y z
N MET A 1 -0.57 -4.20 -0.65
CA MET A 1 0.69 -3.80 0.05
C MET A 1 0.32 -2.89 1.21
N GLY A 2 0.77 -3.19 2.42
CA GLY A 2 0.53 -2.42 3.64
C GLY A 2 -0.90 -2.45 4.18
N ARG A 3 -1.09 -1.93 5.40
CA ARG A 3 -2.39 -1.87 6.10
C ARG A 3 -2.90 -0.43 6.31
N SER A 4 -2.06 0.57 6.07
CA SER A 4 -2.39 1.99 6.32
C SER A 4 -3.57 2.46 5.50
N GLY A 5 -3.58 2.16 4.18
CA GLY A 5 -4.67 2.51 3.28
C GLY A 5 -6.00 1.82 3.63
N ILE A 6 -5.94 0.55 4.07
CA ILE A 6 -7.12 -0.19 4.54
C ILE A 6 -7.69 0.46 5.81
N ARG A 7 -6.82 0.78 6.79
CA ARG A 7 -7.24 1.46 8.03
C ARG A 7 -7.86 2.83 7.74
N ALA A 8 -7.22 3.62 6.85
CA ALA A 8 -7.75 4.91 6.45
C ALA A 8 -9.14 4.77 5.79
N ALA A 9 -9.31 3.83 4.85
CA ALA A 9 -10.58 3.57 4.20
C ALA A 9 -11.68 3.19 5.21
N TYR A 10 -11.39 2.32 6.16
CA TYR A 10 -12.35 1.87 7.15
C TYR A 10 -12.69 2.94 8.20
N ALA A 11 -11.71 3.78 8.57
CA ALA A 11 -11.90 4.85 9.56
C ALA A 11 -12.56 6.11 9.00
N THR A 12 -12.34 6.43 7.72
CA THR A 12 -12.79 7.70 7.12
C THR A 12 -13.76 7.53 5.95
N GLY A 13 -13.93 6.31 5.46
CA GLY A 13 -14.67 6.02 4.23
C GLY A 13 -13.86 6.30 2.95
N ARG A 14 -12.59 6.72 3.06
CA ARG A 14 -11.69 6.98 1.92
C ARG A 14 -10.31 6.43 2.20
N GLY A 15 -9.70 5.78 1.20
CA GLY A 15 -8.36 5.24 1.31
C GLY A 15 -7.76 4.88 -0.05
N LYS A 16 -6.45 4.66 -0.07
CA LYS A 16 -5.75 4.14 -1.25
C LYS A 16 -5.10 2.81 -0.87
N ILE A 17 -5.31 1.81 -1.70
CA ILE A 17 -4.75 0.47 -1.51
C ILE A 17 -3.89 0.16 -2.73
N THR A 18 -2.63 -0.16 -2.49
CA THR A 18 -1.73 -0.65 -3.54
C THR A 18 -1.87 -2.17 -3.65
N LEU A 19 -2.21 -2.64 -4.84
CA LEU A 19 -2.25 -4.05 -5.20
C LEU A 19 -1.07 -4.38 -6.09
N ARG A 20 -0.36 -5.43 -5.74
CA ARG A 20 0.79 -5.93 -6.51
C ARG A 20 0.47 -7.33 -7.04
N GLY A 21 0.78 -7.58 -8.30
CA GLY A 21 0.73 -8.91 -8.89
C GLY A 21 1.75 -9.85 -8.24
N ARG A 22 1.48 -11.14 -8.28
CA ARG A 22 2.42 -12.15 -7.78
C ARG A 22 3.41 -12.51 -8.87
N ALA A 23 4.67 -12.26 -8.61
CA ALA A 23 5.77 -12.58 -9.49
C ALA A 23 6.89 -13.30 -8.74
N GLU A 24 7.54 -14.24 -9.39
CA GLU A 24 8.64 -15.03 -8.85
C GLU A 24 9.81 -15.00 -9.85
N ILE A 25 11.03 -14.89 -9.35
CA ILE A 25 12.24 -14.96 -10.15
C ILE A 25 12.75 -16.40 -10.12
N ILE A 26 12.90 -17.01 -11.29
CA ILE A 26 13.34 -18.40 -11.46
C ILE A 26 14.67 -18.42 -12.19
N GLU A 27 15.66 -19.11 -11.63
CA GLU A 27 16.93 -19.37 -12.31
C GLU A 27 16.81 -20.62 -13.19
N LYS A 28 17.13 -20.48 -14.48
CA LYS A 28 17.18 -21.58 -15.44
C LYS A 28 18.53 -22.31 -15.39
N LYS A 29 18.55 -23.57 -15.76
CA LYS A 29 19.77 -24.44 -15.80
C LYS A 29 20.93 -23.85 -16.58
N ASN A 30 20.70 -22.89 -17.45
CA ASN A 30 21.72 -22.22 -18.27
C ASN A 30 22.26 -20.91 -17.63
N GLY A 31 21.93 -20.63 -16.37
CA GLY A 31 22.33 -19.42 -15.64
C GLY A 31 21.63 -18.14 -16.13
N ARG A 32 20.47 -18.27 -16.80
CA ARG A 32 19.59 -17.16 -17.14
C ARG A 32 18.44 -17.09 -16.14
N TYR A 33 17.89 -15.91 -15.94
CA TYR A 33 16.72 -15.71 -15.11
C TYR A 33 15.47 -15.50 -15.95
N GLU A 34 14.34 -15.93 -15.43
CA GLU A 34 13.03 -15.55 -15.91
C GLU A 34 12.17 -15.02 -14.76
N ILE A 35 11.32 -14.06 -15.05
CA ILE A 35 10.32 -13.57 -14.12
C ILE A 35 8.99 -14.19 -14.52
N LEU A 36 8.44 -14.98 -13.61
CA LEU A 36 7.16 -15.67 -13.77
C LEU A 36 6.08 -14.91 -13.03
N ILE A 37 5.09 -14.40 -13.76
CA ILE A 37 3.94 -13.68 -13.19
C ILE A 37 2.74 -14.61 -13.18
N ASN A 38 2.30 -15.03 -11.99
CA ASN A 38 1.20 -15.97 -11.79
C ASN A 38 -0.14 -15.28 -11.50
N GLU A 39 -0.11 -14.07 -10.96
CA GLU A 39 -1.31 -13.29 -10.64
C GLU A 39 -1.07 -11.82 -10.97
N ILE A 40 -2.12 -11.14 -11.44
CA ILE A 40 -2.11 -9.71 -11.74
C ILE A 40 -3.10 -8.98 -10.82
N PRO A 41 -2.95 -7.67 -10.60
CA PRO A 41 -3.87 -6.91 -9.77
C PRO A 41 -5.32 -6.98 -10.29
N TYR A 42 -6.27 -6.89 -9.36
CA TYR A 42 -7.69 -6.88 -9.67
C TYR A 42 -8.04 -5.76 -10.67
N MET A 43 -8.91 -6.05 -11.64
CA MET A 43 -9.32 -5.15 -12.74
C MET A 43 -8.24 -4.85 -13.79
N VAL A 44 -7.05 -5.40 -13.70
CA VAL A 44 -6.02 -5.24 -14.73
C VAL A 44 -6.28 -6.22 -15.89
N ASN A 45 -6.27 -5.71 -17.11
CA ASN A 45 -6.38 -6.52 -18.31
C ASN A 45 -5.02 -7.13 -18.67
N LYS A 46 -4.93 -8.46 -18.69
CA LYS A 46 -3.70 -9.20 -18.97
C LYS A 46 -3.06 -8.82 -20.30
N ALA A 47 -3.82 -8.78 -21.39
CA ALA A 47 -3.29 -8.49 -22.73
C ALA A 47 -2.69 -7.07 -22.79
N ARG A 48 -3.38 -6.08 -22.23
CA ARG A 48 -2.88 -4.69 -22.14
C ARG A 48 -1.64 -4.60 -21.26
N LEU A 49 -1.57 -5.38 -20.18
CA LEU A 49 -0.41 -5.40 -19.31
C LEU A 49 0.81 -5.92 -20.07
N VAL A 50 0.70 -7.04 -20.79
CA VAL A 50 1.78 -7.63 -21.60
C VAL A 50 2.21 -6.64 -22.70
N GLU A 51 1.26 -6.00 -23.39
CA GLU A 51 1.54 -4.98 -24.39
C GLU A 51 2.29 -3.76 -23.78
N SER A 52 1.84 -3.29 -22.62
CA SER A 52 2.51 -2.18 -21.93
C SER A 52 3.94 -2.51 -21.53
N MET A 53 4.19 -3.73 -21.04
CA MET A 53 5.54 -4.22 -20.72
C MET A 53 6.42 -4.27 -21.97
N ALA A 54 5.89 -4.77 -23.10
CA ALA A 54 6.62 -4.78 -24.37
C ALA A 54 6.95 -3.36 -24.87
N ASN A 55 6.06 -2.41 -24.69
CA ASN A 55 6.31 -1.00 -25.03
C ASN A 55 7.41 -0.38 -24.14
N LEU A 56 7.45 -0.70 -22.82
CA LEU A 56 8.54 -0.25 -21.94
C LEU A 56 9.91 -0.71 -22.43
N VAL A 57 10.01 -1.94 -22.96
CA VAL A 57 11.24 -2.46 -23.54
C VAL A 57 11.59 -1.74 -24.85
N LYS A 58 10.60 -1.54 -25.73
CA LYS A 58 10.77 -0.82 -27.01
C LYS A 58 11.21 0.63 -26.81
N ASP A 59 10.66 1.30 -25.80
CA ASP A 59 10.97 2.69 -25.44
C ASP A 59 12.26 2.81 -24.62
N LYS A 60 12.97 1.68 -24.37
CA LYS A 60 14.20 1.61 -23.57
C LYS A 60 14.06 2.13 -22.13
N ARG A 61 12.85 2.07 -21.58
CA ARG A 61 12.60 2.42 -20.16
C ARG A 61 12.93 1.27 -19.22
N VAL A 62 12.82 0.03 -19.72
CA VAL A 62 13.25 -1.20 -19.04
C VAL A 62 14.17 -1.94 -20.00
N GLU A 63 15.43 -2.09 -19.62
CA GLU A 63 16.41 -2.83 -20.40
C GLU A 63 16.69 -4.21 -19.78
N GLY A 64 17.25 -5.12 -20.55
CA GLY A 64 17.60 -6.45 -20.05
C GLY A 64 16.53 -7.53 -20.23
N ILE A 65 15.38 -7.22 -20.80
CA ILE A 65 14.34 -8.18 -21.20
C ILE A 65 14.61 -8.64 -22.64
N THR A 66 14.60 -9.95 -22.86
CA THR A 66 14.77 -10.54 -24.20
C THR A 66 13.47 -10.95 -24.85
N ASN A 67 12.49 -11.38 -24.04
CA ASN A 67 11.21 -11.85 -24.55
C ASN A 67 10.13 -11.73 -23.46
N ILE A 68 8.87 -11.60 -23.87
CA ILE A 68 7.70 -11.62 -23.00
C ILE A 68 6.65 -12.52 -23.65
N GLN A 69 6.23 -13.57 -22.95
CA GLN A 69 5.28 -14.56 -23.48
C GLN A 69 4.16 -14.81 -22.49
N ASP A 70 2.94 -15.00 -23.03
CA ASP A 70 1.78 -15.44 -22.26
C ASP A 70 1.60 -16.93 -22.42
N HIS A 71 1.92 -17.69 -21.39
CA HIS A 71 1.78 -19.14 -21.32
C HIS A 71 0.54 -19.56 -20.52
N SER A 72 -0.40 -18.65 -20.27
CA SER A 72 -1.61 -18.95 -19.50
C SER A 72 -2.40 -20.10 -20.15
N SER A 73 -2.84 -21.03 -19.33
CA SER A 73 -3.57 -22.23 -19.73
C SER A 73 -4.79 -22.48 -18.81
N ARG A 74 -5.39 -23.65 -18.91
CA ARG A 74 -6.43 -24.11 -17.98
C ARG A 74 -5.92 -24.31 -16.54
N GLU A 75 -4.61 -24.49 -16.38
CA GLU A 75 -3.94 -24.64 -15.07
C GLU A 75 -3.76 -23.30 -14.35
N GLY A 76 -3.88 -22.18 -15.06
CA GLY A 76 -3.79 -20.85 -14.47
C GLY A 76 -3.13 -19.81 -15.36
N MET A 77 -2.99 -18.63 -14.79
CA MET A 77 -2.32 -17.49 -15.43
C MET A 77 -0.81 -17.68 -15.34
N GLN A 78 -0.11 -17.44 -16.45
CA GLN A 78 1.34 -17.53 -16.50
C GLN A 78 1.90 -16.59 -17.58
N ILE A 79 2.48 -15.45 -17.16
CA ILE A 79 3.23 -14.57 -18.03
C ILE A 79 4.71 -14.77 -17.71
N VAL A 80 5.52 -15.07 -18.73
CA VAL A 80 6.96 -15.32 -18.60
C VAL A 80 7.72 -14.18 -19.24
N VAL A 81 8.62 -13.57 -18.48
CA VAL A 81 9.54 -12.52 -18.93
C VAL A 81 10.96 -13.07 -18.87
N ASP A 82 11.55 -13.30 -20.04
CA ASP A 82 12.92 -13.79 -20.17
C ASP A 82 13.92 -12.65 -19.95
N VAL A 83 14.83 -12.84 -19.00
CA VAL A 83 15.85 -11.84 -18.65
C VAL A 83 17.17 -12.15 -19.36
N ARG A 84 17.85 -11.13 -19.82
CA ARG A 84 19.19 -11.21 -20.42
C ARG A 84 20.20 -11.66 -19.34
N ARG A 85 21.22 -12.45 -19.75
CA ARG A 85 22.17 -13.07 -18.82
C ARG A 85 22.98 -12.09 -17.96
N ASP A 86 23.24 -10.90 -18.49
CA ASP A 86 24.01 -9.83 -17.87
C ASP A 86 23.15 -8.80 -17.10
N ALA A 87 21.85 -9.04 -17.02
CA ALA A 87 20.92 -8.12 -16.38
C ALA A 87 20.42 -8.66 -15.01
N ASN A 88 20.16 -7.75 -14.08
CA ASN A 88 19.63 -8.08 -12.76
C ASN A 88 18.12 -8.24 -12.80
N ALA A 89 17.64 -9.49 -12.59
CA ALA A 89 16.22 -9.80 -12.64
C ALA A 89 15.39 -9.08 -11.55
N GLN A 90 15.97 -8.81 -10.38
CA GLN A 90 15.27 -8.08 -9.30
C GLN A 90 15.04 -6.63 -9.68
N VAL A 91 16.03 -5.96 -10.26
CA VAL A 91 15.92 -4.57 -10.75
C VAL A 91 14.84 -4.49 -11.82
N ILE A 92 14.83 -5.44 -12.78
CA ILE A 92 13.81 -5.49 -13.82
C ILE A 92 12.42 -5.70 -13.23
N LEU A 93 12.25 -6.60 -12.27
CA LEU A 93 10.97 -6.82 -11.59
C LEU A 93 10.49 -5.55 -10.88
N ASN A 94 11.36 -4.86 -10.17
CA ASN A 94 11.05 -3.59 -9.51
C ASN A 94 10.65 -2.50 -10.52
N GLN A 95 11.34 -2.42 -11.65
CA GLN A 95 10.98 -1.51 -12.75
C GLN A 95 9.61 -1.87 -13.36
N LEU A 96 9.29 -3.16 -13.53
CA LEU A 96 7.97 -3.59 -14.00
C LEU A 96 6.86 -3.22 -13.02
N PHE A 97 7.07 -3.35 -11.70
CA PHE A 97 6.12 -2.87 -10.70
C PHE A 97 5.93 -1.35 -10.78
N THR A 98 7.00 -0.59 -10.94
CA THR A 98 6.94 0.88 -10.95
C THR A 98 6.35 1.45 -12.23
N TYR A 99 6.63 0.86 -13.39
CA TYR A 99 6.29 1.44 -14.70
C TYR A 99 5.12 0.76 -15.40
N SER A 100 4.57 -0.32 -14.86
CA SER A 100 3.41 -1.00 -15.44
C SER A 100 2.29 -1.22 -14.42
N GLN A 101 1.12 -1.68 -14.90
CA GLN A 101 0.01 -2.05 -14.02
C GLN A 101 0.20 -3.41 -13.30
N LEU A 102 1.43 -3.95 -13.26
CA LEU A 102 1.76 -5.08 -12.40
C LEU A 102 1.66 -4.71 -10.91
N GLU A 103 1.85 -3.43 -10.60
CA GLU A 103 1.42 -2.81 -9.35
C GLU A 103 0.48 -1.65 -9.68
N ASP A 104 -0.68 -1.60 -9.03
CA ASP A 104 -1.67 -0.56 -9.24
C ASP A 104 -2.28 -0.09 -7.93
N THR A 105 -2.68 1.17 -7.88
CA THR A 105 -3.28 1.80 -6.71
C THR A 105 -4.77 2.01 -6.91
N ILE A 106 -5.58 1.32 -6.10
CA ILE A 106 -7.03 1.46 -6.10
C ILE A 106 -7.45 2.47 -5.04
N SER A 107 -8.19 3.49 -5.47
CA SER A 107 -8.82 4.45 -4.56
C SER A 107 -10.16 3.90 -4.08
N MET A 108 -10.29 3.70 -2.77
CA MET A 108 -11.53 3.27 -2.13
C MET A 108 -12.33 4.48 -1.67
N ILE A 109 -13.61 4.52 -2.01
CA ILE A 109 -14.58 5.49 -1.52
C ILE A 109 -15.86 4.73 -1.15
N HIS A 110 -16.20 4.69 0.14
CA HIS A 110 -17.39 4.00 0.64
C HIS A 110 -18.60 4.93 0.57
N ILE A 111 -19.26 4.97 -0.59
CA ILE A 111 -20.48 5.75 -0.78
C ILE A 111 -21.68 4.82 -0.66
N ALA A 112 -22.65 5.18 0.18
CA ALA A 112 -23.93 4.49 0.29
C ALA A 112 -25.09 5.49 0.32
N LEU A 113 -26.26 5.04 -0.14
CA LEU A 113 -27.52 5.76 0.01
C LEU A 113 -28.08 5.46 1.40
N VAL A 114 -28.19 6.47 2.23
CA VAL A 114 -28.72 6.34 3.59
C VAL A 114 -29.92 7.29 3.80
N PRO A 115 -30.86 6.95 4.69
CA PRO A 115 -31.95 7.83 5.02
C PRO A 115 -31.45 9.17 5.55
N GLY A 116 -31.91 10.27 4.95
CA GLY A 116 -31.64 11.61 5.40
C GLY A 116 -32.84 12.22 6.13
N ALA A 117 -32.78 13.51 6.45
CA ALA A 117 -33.92 14.24 7.00
C ALA A 117 -35.14 14.11 6.08
N GLY A 118 -36.29 13.69 6.63
CA GLY A 118 -37.53 13.49 5.86
C GLY A 118 -37.62 12.17 5.06
N GLY A 119 -36.80 11.16 5.38
CA GLY A 119 -36.89 9.82 4.80
C GLY A 119 -36.37 9.68 3.38
N LYS A 120 -35.87 10.74 2.76
CA LYS A 120 -35.27 10.68 1.42
C LYS A 120 -33.87 10.11 1.51
N LEU A 121 -33.55 9.17 0.60
CA LEU A 121 -32.21 8.60 0.50
C LEU A 121 -31.21 9.67 0.00
N GLN A 122 -30.07 9.77 0.68
CA GLN A 122 -28.99 10.70 0.36
C GLN A 122 -27.66 9.94 0.22
N PRO A 123 -26.82 10.23 -0.80
CA PRO A 123 -25.49 9.65 -0.89
C PRO A 123 -24.58 10.26 0.18
N ARG A 124 -23.95 9.39 0.99
CA ARG A 124 -22.96 9.80 2.00
C ARG A 124 -21.75 8.90 1.96
N VAL A 125 -20.57 9.48 2.22
CA VAL A 125 -19.36 8.72 2.47
C VAL A 125 -19.41 8.24 3.91
N LEU A 126 -19.30 6.93 4.10
CA LEU A 126 -19.46 6.27 5.39
C LEU A 126 -18.19 5.52 5.79
N THR A 127 -17.92 5.49 7.08
CA THR A 127 -16.94 4.57 7.67
C THR A 127 -17.46 3.13 7.61
N LEU A 128 -16.57 2.13 7.73
CA LEU A 128 -17.00 0.73 7.77
C LEU A 128 -18.01 0.48 8.90
N ARG A 129 -17.79 1.07 10.09
CA ARG A 129 -18.71 0.97 11.22
C ARG A 129 -20.10 1.49 10.87
N GLN A 130 -20.19 2.66 10.26
CA GLN A 130 -21.46 3.25 9.85
C GLN A 130 -22.17 2.40 8.78
N ILE A 131 -21.44 1.80 7.84
CA ILE A 131 -22.02 0.87 6.84
C ILE A 131 -22.64 -0.34 7.54
N LEU A 132 -21.93 -0.93 8.50
CA LEU A 132 -22.43 -2.07 9.28
C LEU A 132 -23.65 -1.70 10.11
N ASP A 133 -23.65 -0.54 10.76
CA ASP A 133 -24.77 -0.06 11.56
C ASP A 133 -26.03 0.16 10.67
N GLN A 134 -25.86 0.74 9.47
CA GLN A 134 -26.96 0.91 8.50
C GLN A 134 -27.47 -0.44 7.98
N TYR A 135 -26.58 -1.38 7.70
CA TYR A 135 -26.96 -2.73 7.24
C TYR A 135 -27.72 -3.49 8.33
N ILE A 136 -27.26 -3.45 9.58
CA ILE A 136 -27.94 -4.10 10.71
C ILE A 136 -29.32 -3.48 10.91
N GLY A 137 -29.43 -2.13 10.87
CA GLY A 137 -30.71 -1.44 10.93
C GLY A 137 -31.68 -1.89 9.84
N PHE A 138 -31.22 -1.99 8.62
CA PHE A 138 -32.02 -2.48 7.49
C PHE A 138 -32.46 -3.95 7.69
N GLN A 139 -31.57 -4.84 8.11
CA GLN A 139 -31.90 -6.25 8.38
C GLN A 139 -32.95 -6.38 9.49
N LYS A 140 -32.82 -5.59 10.54
CA LYS A 140 -33.76 -5.50 11.64
C LYS A 140 -35.17 -5.13 11.15
N ASP A 141 -35.27 -4.09 10.33
CA ASP A 141 -36.49 -3.61 9.70
C ASP A 141 -37.15 -4.68 8.81
N VAL A 142 -36.33 -5.42 8.04
CA VAL A 142 -36.81 -6.51 7.19
C VAL A 142 -37.34 -7.65 8.01
N VAL A 143 -36.64 -8.09 9.06
CA VAL A 143 -37.09 -9.17 9.95
C VAL A 143 -38.39 -8.79 10.65
N GLU A 144 -38.46 -7.54 11.18
CA GLU A 144 -39.66 -7.04 11.84
C GLU A 144 -40.89 -7.06 10.90
N ARG A 145 -40.76 -6.49 9.69
CA ARG A 145 -41.85 -6.45 8.71
C ARG A 145 -42.25 -7.84 8.25
N ARG A 146 -41.30 -8.72 7.99
CA ARG A 146 -41.57 -10.13 7.64
C ARG A 146 -42.30 -10.84 8.75
N THR A 147 -41.81 -10.73 9.97
CA THR A 147 -42.44 -11.41 11.13
C THR A 147 -43.82 -10.85 11.41
N ARG A 148 -44.05 -9.54 11.30
CA ARG A 148 -45.40 -8.94 11.41
C ARG A 148 -46.35 -9.45 10.32
N PHE A 149 -45.87 -9.60 9.08
CA PHE A 149 -46.69 -10.16 8.00
C PHE A 149 -47.03 -11.63 8.26
N ASP A 150 -46.04 -12.43 8.64
CA ASP A 150 -46.23 -13.85 8.93
C ASP A 150 -47.15 -14.07 10.16
N LEU A 151 -47.01 -13.24 11.19
CA LEU A 151 -47.89 -13.22 12.36
C LEU A 151 -49.32 -12.91 11.96
N LYS A 152 -49.54 -11.86 11.16
CA LYS A 152 -50.88 -11.52 10.67
C LYS A 152 -51.49 -12.71 9.89
N LYS A 153 -50.74 -13.25 8.94
CA LYS A 153 -51.20 -14.41 8.14
C LYS A 153 -51.52 -15.64 8.99
N ALA A 154 -50.68 -15.88 10.02
CA ALA A 154 -50.93 -17.00 10.95
C ALA A 154 -52.17 -16.77 11.79
N ARG A 155 -52.39 -15.55 12.32
CA ARG A 155 -53.59 -15.18 13.07
C ARG A 155 -54.85 -15.24 12.21
N ASP A 156 -54.82 -14.71 10.98
CA ASP A 156 -55.96 -14.77 10.05
C ASP A 156 -56.31 -16.22 9.73
N ARG A 157 -55.33 -17.11 9.62
CA ARG A 157 -55.58 -18.54 9.39
C ARG A 157 -56.08 -19.25 10.64
N ALA A 158 -55.51 -18.96 11.82
CA ALA A 158 -55.98 -19.52 13.10
C ALA A 158 -57.42 -19.13 13.36
N HIS A 159 -57.78 -17.88 13.10
CA HIS A 159 -59.13 -17.36 13.24
C HIS A 159 -60.14 -18.12 12.36
N ILE A 160 -59.79 -18.44 11.11
CA ILE A 160 -60.63 -19.30 10.24
C ILE A 160 -60.75 -20.72 10.83
N LEU A 161 -59.66 -21.30 11.35
CA LEU A 161 -59.70 -22.64 11.94
C LEU A 161 -60.52 -22.71 13.21
N GLU A 162 -60.55 -21.63 14.01
CA GLU A 162 -61.45 -21.49 15.16
C GLU A 162 -62.90 -21.63 14.73
N GLY A 163 -63.33 -20.89 13.71
CA GLY A 163 -64.69 -21.00 13.16
C GLY A 163 -65.02 -22.41 12.61
N LEU A 164 -64.01 -23.02 11.92
CA LEU A 164 -64.23 -24.43 11.42
C LEU A 164 -64.31 -25.43 12.55
N LYS A 165 -63.60 -25.24 13.66
CA LYS A 165 -63.66 -26.08 14.84
C LYS A 165 -65.05 -25.97 15.49
N VAL A 166 -65.56 -24.75 15.71
CA VAL A 166 -66.92 -24.51 16.17
C VAL A 166 -67.94 -25.17 15.28
N ALA A 167 -67.76 -25.12 13.95
CA ALA A 167 -68.64 -25.74 12.99
C ALA A 167 -68.61 -27.25 13.08
N THR A 168 -67.43 -27.87 13.30
CA THR A 168 -67.35 -29.33 13.44
C THR A 168 -67.95 -29.84 14.74
N ASP A 169 -67.84 -29.11 15.82
CA ASP A 169 -68.43 -29.44 17.12
C ASP A 169 -69.96 -29.26 17.14
N ASN A 170 -70.50 -28.38 16.27
CA ASN A 170 -71.91 -28.06 16.13
C ASN A 170 -72.51 -28.49 14.77
N ILE A 171 -72.01 -29.55 14.19
CA ILE A 171 -72.22 -29.93 12.78
C ILE A 171 -73.68 -30.05 12.39
N ASP A 172 -74.52 -30.71 13.22
CA ASP A 172 -75.95 -30.95 12.92
C ASP A 172 -76.68 -29.59 12.83
N ARG A 173 -76.36 -28.65 13.69
CA ARG A 173 -76.98 -27.34 13.69
C ARG A 173 -76.57 -26.52 12.48
N ILE A 174 -75.32 -26.53 12.12
CA ILE A 174 -74.76 -25.86 10.93
C ILE A 174 -75.41 -26.40 9.64
N ILE A 175 -75.55 -27.74 9.54
CA ILE A 175 -76.21 -28.35 8.39
C ILE A 175 -77.70 -27.95 8.34
N ALA A 176 -78.40 -27.90 9.47
CA ALA A 176 -79.76 -27.43 9.53
C ALA A 176 -79.94 -25.97 9.04
N ILE A 177 -79.04 -25.05 9.47
CA ILE A 177 -79.07 -23.67 9.08
C ILE A 177 -78.84 -23.53 7.57
N ILE A 178 -77.79 -24.19 7.04
CA ILE A 178 -77.46 -24.13 5.60
C ILE A 178 -78.58 -24.66 4.75
N ARG A 179 -79.22 -25.78 5.15
CA ARG A 179 -80.37 -26.36 4.42
C ARG A 179 -81.65 -25.52 4.47
N ALA A 180 -81.83 -24.73 5.53
CA ALA A 180 -82.93 -23.80 5.67
C ALA A 180 -82.81 -22.54 4.85
N SER A 181 -81.63 -22.21 4.45
CA SER A 181 -81.27 -21.00 3.69
C SER A 181 -81.50 -21.19 2.18
N LYS A 182 -81.95 -20.12 1.48
CA LYS A 182 -82.29 -20.18 0.05
C LYS A 182 -81.09 -20.01 -0.86
N ASN A 183 -80.04 -19.34 -0.38
CA ASN A 183 -78.82 -19.07 -1.13
C ASN A 183 -77.63 -18.90 -0.15
N GLU A 184 -76.41 -18.80 -0.71
CA GLU A 184 -75.16 -18.69 0.05
C GLU A 184 -75.11 -17.45 0.94
N ALA A 185 -75.59 -16.31 0.47
CA ALA A 185 -75.58 -15.05 1.24
C ALA A 185 -76.47 -15.15 2.49
N GLU A 186 -77.68 -15.70 2.32
CA GLU A 186 -78.62 -15.95 3.43
C GLU A 186 -78.06 -17.01 4.41
N ALA A 187 -77.36 -18.02 3.92
CA ALA A 187 -76.71 -19.01 4.79
C ALA A 187 -75.61 -18.35 5.67
N LYS A 188 -74.80 -17.44 5.12
CA LYS A 188 -73.79 -16.70 5.88
C LYS A 188 -74.43 -15.79 6.93
N GLU A 189 -75.44 -15.02 6.55
CA GLU A 189 -76.16 -14.14 7.48
C GLU A 189 -76.75 -14.94 8.64
N ASN A 190 -77.41 -16.11 8.36
CA ASN A 190 -77.99 -16.94 9.38
C ASN A 190 -76.89 -17.58 10.29
N LEU A 191 -75.78 -18.02 9.75
CA LEU A 191 -74.64 -18.53 10.53
C LEU A 191 -74.00 -17.47 11.44
N MET A 192 -73.92 -16.21 11.02
CA MET A 192 -73.40 -15.12 11.82
C MET A 192 -74.39 -14.66 12.93
N ALA A 193 -75.68 -14.77 12.65
CA ALA A 193 -76.74 -14.43 13.62
C ALA A 193 -76.95 -15.48 14.72
N GLU A 194 -76.54 -16.69 14.46
CA GLU A 194 -76.78 -17.83 15.38
C GLU A 194 -75.66 -17.91 16.42
N PRO A 195 -76.00 -17.96 17.73
CA PRO A 195 -75.05 -18.24 18.80
C PRO A 195 -74.66 -19.68 18.86
N PHE A 196 -73.35 -19.99 18.87
CA PHE A 196 -72.79 -21.32 19.06
C PHE A 196 -72.21 -21.44 20.47
N TRP A 197 -72.48 -22.57 21.12
CA TRP A 197 -71.94 -22.83 22.44
C TRP A 197 -70.69 -23.66 22.35
N ILE A 198 -69.65 -23.23 23.02
CA ILE A 198 -68.37 -23.89 23.00
C ILE A 198 -67.93 -24.22 24.40
N ASP A 199 -67.47 -25.45 24.61
CA ASP A 199 -66.82 -25.83 25.86
C ASP A 199 -65.39 -25.17 25.86
N GLN A 200 -65.17 -24.37 26.84
CA GLN A 200 -63.96 -23.56 26.96
C GLN A 200 -62.65 -24.34 26.92
N ILE A 201 -62.71 -25.63 27.33
CA ILE A 201 -61.54 -26.53 27.34
C ILE A 201 -60.98 -26.82 25.93
N ALA A 202 -61.80 -26.67 24.92
CA ALA A 202 -61.44 -27.03 23.55
C ALA A 202 -60.74 -25.92 22.74
N LEU A 203 -60.97 -24.67 23.06
CA LEU A 203 -60.50 -23.55 22.19
C LEU A 203 -59.30 -22.78 22.70
N LEU A 204 -59.09 -22.64 24.00
CA LEU A 204 -58.11 -21.66 24.53
C LEU A 204 -57.03 -22.22 25.46
N GLY A 205 -57.04 -23.53 25.80
CA GLY A 205 -56.05 -24.10 26.73
C GLY A 205 -56.08 -23.46 28.15
N ILE A 206 -57.09 -22.68 28.48
CA ILE A 206 -57.27 -22.03 29.77
C ILE A 206 -58.04 -22.99 30.68
N VAL A 207 -57.32 -23.48 31.67
CA VAL A 207 -57.87 -24.37 32.70
C VAL A 207 -58.57 -23.49 33.76
N ASP A 208 -59.87 -23.33 33.64
CA ASP A 208 -60.72 -23.34 34.82
C ASP A 208 -62.20 -23.67 34.40
N GLY A 209 -62.68 -24.77 34.90
CA GLY A 209 -63.88 -25.37 34.41
C GLY A 209 -65.14 -24.60 34.76
N SER A 210 -66.05 -24.55 33.83
CA SER A 210 -67.51 -24.42 34.01
C SER A 210 -68.23 -23.22 33.39
N GLU A 211 -67.78 -22.63 32.32
CA GLU A 211 -68.70 -21.69 31.64
C GLU A 211 -68.74 -21.99 30.13
N HIS A 212 -69.98 -22.28 29.62
CA HIS A 212 -70.27 -22.28 28.19
C HIS A 212 -70.22 -20.81 27.70
N PHE A 213 -69.38 -20.53 26.71
CA PHE A 213 -69.37 -19.23 26.10
C PHE A 213 -70.17 -19.22 24.81
N GLU A 214 -70.86 -18.12 24.63
CA GLU A 214 -71.60 -17.81 23.42
C GLU A 214 -70.57 -17.28 22.37
N PHE A 215 -70.43 -18.01 21.27
CA PHE A 215 -69.50 -17.65 20.18
C PHE A 215 -70.35 -17.31 18.94
N HIS A 216 -70.06 -16.12 18.36
CA HIS A 216 -70.64 -15.71 17.09
C HIS A 216 -69.58 -15.78 15.96
N LEU A 217 -69.98 -16.39 14.87
CA LEU A 217 -69.14 -16.45 13.66
C LEU A 217 -69.11 -15.09 12.96
N ASP A 218 -67.99 -14.69 12.46
CA ASP A 218 -67.85 -13.55 11.56
C ASP A 218 -67.93 -13.94 10.09
N GLU A 219 -67.91 -12.94 9.18
CA GLU A 219 -68.05 -13.16 7.75
C GLU A 219 -66.97 -14.08 7.15
N PRO A 220 -65.65 -13.91 7.41
CA PRO A 220 -64.60 -14.84 6.96
C PRO A 220 -64.79 -16.29 7.47
N GLN A 221 -65.23 -16.47 8.72
CA GLN A 221 -65.50 -17.79 9.30
C GLN A 221 -66.74 -18.44 8.68
N ALA A 222 -67.83 -17.68 8.57
CA ALA A 222 -69.04 -18.14 7.94
C ALA A 222 -68.83 -18.53 6.46
N GLN A 223 -68.06 -17.72 5.72
CA GLN A 223 -67.65 -18.03 4.34
C GLN A 223 -66.88 -19.36 4.28
N ALA A 224 -65.86 -19.53 5.15
CA ALA A 224 -65.06 -20.77 5.18
C ALA A 224 -65.90 -22.01 5.51
N ILE A 225 -66.96 -21.88 6.34
CA ILE A 225 -67.90 -22.95 6.68
C ILE A 225 -68.79 -23.31 5.47
N VAL A 226 -69.34 -22.32 4.77
CA VAL A 226 -70.19 -22.54 3.58
C VAL A 226 -69.38 -23.17 2.45
N ASP A 227 -68.14 -22.78 2.27
CA ASP A 227 -67.19 -23.35 1.27
C ASP A 227 -66.67 -24.73 1.66
N MET A 228 -66.96 -25.21 2.87
CA MET A 228 -66.43 -26.47 3.38
C MET A 228 -67.03 -27.67 2.65
N ARG A 229 -66.17 -28.57 2.14
CA ARG A 229 -66.61 -29.82 1.50
C ARG A 229 -67.03 -30.82 2.58
N LEU A 230 -68.14 -31.58 2.32
CA LEU A 230 -68.66 -32.59 3.23
C LEU A 230 -67.60 -33.61 3.68
N GLY A 231 -66.61 -33.95 2.84
CA GLY A 231 -65.54 -34.88 3.21
C GLY A 231 -64.64 -34.37 4.34
N ARG A 232 -64.61 -33.07 4.61
CA ARG A 232 -63.85 -32.47 5.74
C ARG A 232 -64.49 -32.65 7.11
N LEU A 233 -65.69 -33.19 7.13
CA LEU A 233 -66.41 -33.50 8.36
C LEU A 233 -66.03 -34.86 8.98
N SER A 234 -65.14 -35.63 8.34
CA SER A 234 -64.63 -36.87 8.89
C SER A 234 -63.69 -36.64 10.09
N GLY A 235 -63.73 -37.62 11.06
CA GLY A 235 -62.88 -37.50 12.26
C GLY A 235 -61.38 -37.30 11.99
N LEU A 236 -60.85 -37.90 10.91
CA LEU A 236 -59.46 -37.71 10.48
C LEU A 236 -59.18 -36.29 10.04
N GLU A 237 -60.13 -35.59 9.44
CA GLU A 237 -59.93 -34.18 9.03
C GLU A 237 -60.09 -33.24 10.22
N GLN A 238 -60.93 -33.60 11.22
CA GLN A 238 -60.99 -32.86 12.50
C GLN A 238 -59.68 -32.92 13.25
N GLU A 239 -58.97 -34.04 13.30
CA GLU A 239 -57.63 -34.15 13.89
C GLU A 239 -56.65 -33.27 13.15
N LYS A 240 -56.65 -33.20 11.82
CA LYS A 240 -55.81 -32.35 11.02
C LYS A 240 -56.05 -30.86 11.30
N ILE A 241 -57.30 -30.44 11.44
CA ILE A 241 -57.65 -29.07 11.79
C ILE A 241 -57.11 -28.73 13.17
N ASN A 242 -57.23 -29.61 14.14
CA ASN A 242 -56.68 -29.41 15.48
C ASN A 242 -55.14 -29.36 15.49
N ASP A 243 -54.48 -30.21 14.73
CA ASP A 243 -53.03 -30.23 14.63
C ASP A 243 -52.50 -28.98 13.90
N GLU A 244 -53.19 -28.53 12.82
CA GLU A 244 -52.88 -27.28 12.14
C GLU A 244 -53.03 -26.09 13.09
N TYR A 245 -54.12 -26.06 13.88
CA TYR A 245 -54.36 -25.00 14.85
C TYR A 245 -53.26 -24.93 15.92
N LYS A 246 -52.94 -26.05 16.58
CA LYS A 246 -51.85 -26.11 17.57
C LYS A 246 -50.50 -25.69 17.00
N ASN A 247 -50.24 -26.06 15.76
CA ASN A 247 -49.01 -25.67 15.08
C ASN A 247 -48.96 -24.14 14.81
N LEU A 248 -50.10 -23.56 14.43
CA LEU A 248 -50.23 -22.11 14.26
C LEU A 248 -50.11 -21.36 15.58
N GLU A 249 -50.71 -21.84 16.69
CA GLU A 249 -50.55 -21.22 18.01
C GLU A 249 -49.07 -21.18 18.43
N SER A 250 -48.35 -22.30 18.27
CA SER A 250 -46.90 -22.33 18.54
C SER A 250 -46.13 -21.36 17.66
N ARG A 251 -46.47 -21.22 16.37
CA ARG A 251 -45.85 -20.26 15.46
C ARG A 251 -46.17 -18.80 15.83
N ILE A 252 -47.46 -18.54 16.20
CA ILE A 252 -47.90 -17.22 16.64
C ILE A 252 -47.10 -16.79 17.86
N ALA A 253 -47.03 -17.65 18.90
CA ALA A 253 -46.23 -17.37 20.10
C ALA A 253 -44.74 -17.13 19.75
N GLY A 254 -44.17 -17.90 18.82
CA GLY A 254 -42.80 -17.68 18.34
C GLY A 254 -42.61 -16.35 17.61
N PHE A 255 -43.58 -15.92 16.80
CA PHE A 255 -43.54 -14.61 16.14
C PHE A 255 -43.70 -13.44 17.13
N GLU A 256 -44.57 -13.59 18.13
CA GLU A 256 -44.77 -12.62 19.20
C GLU A 256 -43.52 -12.50 20.05
N ASP A 257 -42.85 -13.61 20.39
CA ASP A 257 -41.57 -13.59 21.09
C ASP A 257 -40.50 -12.84 20.31
N ILE A 258 -40.38 -13.12 19.01
CA ILE A 258 -39.43 -12.39 18.14
C ILE A 258 -39.71 -10.88 18.15
N LEU A 259 -40.98 -10.47 18.10
CA LEU A 259 -41.38 -9.06 18.07
C LEU A 259 -41.38 -8.40 19.44
N SER A 260 -41.25 -9.13 20.55
CA SER A 260 -41.35 -8.65 21.92
C SER A 260 -40.22 -7.67 22.27
N CYS A 261 -39.02 -7.87 21.72
CA CYS A 261 -37.89 -6.99 21.97
C CYS A 261 -36.86 -6.99 20.82
N ASP A 262 -36.10 -5.93 20.74
CA ASP A 262 -35.01 -5.74 19.78
C ASP A 262 -33.94 -6.84 19.83
N ALA A 263 -33.66 -7.39 21.01
CA ALA A 263 -32.68 -8.45 21.18
C ALA A 263 -33.07 -9.73 20.45
N ASN A 264 -34.36 -10.08 20.47
CA ASN A 264 -34.87 -11.25 19.78
C ASN A 264 -34.83 -11.09 18.26
N ILE A 265 -35.16 -9.91 17.73
CA ILE A 265 -35.00 -9.58 16.30
C ILE A 265 -33.53 -9.70 15.88
N LEU A 266 -32.60 -9.16 16.67
CA LEU A 266 -31.15 -9.27 16.39
C LEU A 266 -30.65 -10.72 16.50
N ALA A 267 -31.22 -11.54 17.36
CA ALA A 267 -30.89 -12.97 17.43
C ALA A 267 -31.24 -13.70 16.13
N VAL A 268 -32.40 -13.37 15.53
CA VAL A 268 -32.81 -13.91 14.21
C VAL A 268 -31.81 -13.44 13.13
N VAL A 269 -31.51 -12.16 13.06
CA VAL A 269 -30.51 -11.60 12.13
C VAL A 269 -29.17 -12.30 12.28
N LYS A 270 -28.68 -12.50 13.51
CA LYS A 270 -27.43 -13.20 13.80
C LYS A 270 -27.45 -14.64 13.31
N LYS A 271 -28.53 -15.36 13.55
CA LYS A 271 -28.69 -16.76 13.11
C LYS A 271 -28.62 -16.85 11.58
N GLU A 272 -29.37 -16.01 10.87
CA GLU A 272 -29.39 -16.01 9.40
C GLU A 272 -28.03 -15.66 8.80
N LEU A 273 -27.32 -14.68 9.38
CA LEU A 273 -25.96 -14.35 8.95
C LEU A 273 -24.95 -15.47 9.22
N GLN A 274 -25.11 -16.23 10.31
CA GLN A 274 -24.28 -17.39 10.59
C GLN A 274 -24.50 -18.52 9.58
N GLU A 275 -25.73 -18.76 9.19
CA GLU A 275 -26.09 -19.75 8.14
C GLU A 275 -25.46 -19.36 6.78
N ILE A 276 -25.54 -18.07 6.41
CA ILE A 276 -24.90 -17.55 5.19
C ILE A 276 -23.38 -17.72 5.28
N LYS A 277 -22.77 -17.40 6.43
CA LYS A 277 -21.32 -17.57 6.64
C LYS A 277 -20.90 -19.03 6.49
N GLN A 278 -21.65 -19.97 7.03
CA GLN A 278 -21.33 -21.40 6.92
C GLN A 278 -21.45 -21.91 5.48
N LYS A 279 -22.44 -21.41 4.73
CA LYS A 279 -22.71 -21.88 3.38
C LYS A 279 -21.81 -21.27 2.31
N TYR A 280 -21.40 -20.01 2.49
CA TYR A 280 -20.71 -19.22 1.46
C TYR A 280 -19.39 -18.60 1.91
N GLY A 281 -18.97 -18.82 3.18
CA GLY A 281 -17.70 -18.33 3.68
C GLY A 281 -16.52 -19.03 3.02
N ASP A 282 -15.60 -18.27 2.47
CA ASP A 282 -14.36 -18.73 1.85
C ASP A 282 -13.15 -17.95 2.41
N GLU A 283 -11.96 -18.45 2.12
CA GLU A 283 -10.70 -17.81 2.50
C GLU A 283 -10.44 -16.57 1.65
N ARG A 284 -9.71 -15.62 2.22
CA ARG A 284 -9.31 -14.41 1.49
C ARG A 284 -8.34 -14.75 0.35
N HIS A 285 -8.69 -14.42 -0.88
CA HIS A 285 -7.83 -14.63 -2.05
C HIS A 285 -6.63 -13.68 -2.07
N THR A 286 -6.84 -12.38 -1.82
CA THR A 286 -5.77 -11.38 -1.80
C THR A 286 -5.04 -11.40 -0.46
N ARG A 287 -3.74 -11.65 -0.46
CA ARG A 287 -2.90 -11.59 0.75
C ARG A 287 -2.68 -10.15 1.16
N ILE A 288 -2.66 -9.90 2.47
CA ILE A 288 -2.28 -8.59 3.03
C ILE A 288 -0.85 -8.76 3.55
N GLU A 289 0.10 -8.20 2.82
CA GLU A 289 1.50 -8.20 3.21
C GLU A 289 1.85 -6.86 3.87
N ASN A 290 2.76 -6.91 4.84
CA ASN A 290 3.33 -5.68 5.38
C ASN A 290 4.14 -5.03 4.26
N VAL A 291 4.20 -3.70 4.22
CA VAL A 291 5.08 -3.00 3.28
C VAL A 291 6.49 -3.49 3.57
N ALA A 292 6.99 -4.38 2.71
CA ALA A 292 8.40 -4.48 2.53
C ALA A 292 8.72 -3.28 1.64
N ASP A 293 9.41 -2.34 2.19
CA ASP A 293 10.00 -1.14 1.59
C ASP A 293 9.32 -0.60 0.32
N GLU A 294 8.85 0.64 0.38
CA GLU A 294 8.55 1.40 -0.84
C GLU A 294 9.77 1.21 -1.75
N ILE A 295 9.54 0.78 -2.99
CA ILE A 295 10.62 0.64 -3.98
C ILE A 295 11.31 2.00 -4.07
N ASP A 296 12.50 2.11 -3.50
CA ASP A 296 13.29 3.33 -3.59
C ASP A 296 13.82 3.48 -5.03
N ILE A 297 14.13 4.70 -5.42
CA ILE A 297 14.75 4.97 -6.73
C ILE A 297 16.04 4.14 -6.89
N GLU A 298 16.74 3.88 -5.80
CA GLU A 298 17.94 3.03 -5.78
C GLU A 298 17.65 1.58 -6.21
N ASP A 299 16.50 1.02 -5.83
CA ASP A 299 16.08 -0.35 -6.20
C ASP A 299 15.78 -0.51 -7.69
N LEU A 300 15.62 0.61 -8.41
CA LEU A 300 15.36 0.64 -9.85
C LEU A 300 16.66 0.77 -10.68
N ILE A 301 17.79 0.96 -10.01
CA ILE A 301 19.07 1.25 -10.65
C ILE A 301 20.03 0.10 -10.36
N GLU A 302 20.66 -0.41 -11.40
CA GLU A 302 21.65 -1.46 -11.26
C GLU A 302 22.89 -0.96 -10.51
N GLN A 303 23.29 -1.70 -9.47
CA GLN A 303 24.52 -1.44 -8.76
C GLN A 303 25.70 -1.88 -9.61
N GLN A 304 26.51 -0.95 -10.05
CA GLN A 304 27.72 -1.21 -10.84
C GLN A 304 28.84 -0.24 -10.47
N ASP A 305 30.08 -0.70 -10.60
CA ASP A 305 31.25 0.14 -10.40
C ASP A 305 31.48 1.05 -11.61
N CYS A 306 31.58 2.34 -11.34
CA CYS A 306 31.81 3.37 -12.34
C CYS A 306 33.07 4.19 -12.02
N ALA A 307 33.74 4.65 -13.07
CA ALA A 307 34.76 5.68 -12.98
C ALA A 307 34.12 7.07 -13.09
N TYR A 308 34.35 7.91 -12.12
CA TYR A 308 33.88 9.30 -12.05
C TYR A 308 35.03 10.23 -12.38
N THR A 309 34.81 11.16 -13.27
CA THR A 309 35.83 12.12 -13.70
C THR A 309 35.29 13.53 -13.58
N LEU A 310 36.03 14.41 -12.90
CA LEU A 310 35.77 15.86 -12.80
C LEU A 310 36.92 16.63 -13.44
N THR A 311 36.60 17.59 -14.32
CA THR A 311 37.60 18.47 -14.91
C THR A 311 37.79 19.74 -14.09
N HIS A 312 38.88 20.47 -14.39
CA HIS A 312 39.19 21.77 -13.76
C HIS A 312 38.08 22.82 -13.99
N PHE A 313 37.43 22.80 -15.15
CA PHE A 313 36.30 23.69 -15.46
C PHE A 313 34.95 23.17 -14.99
N GLY A 314 34.94 22.10 -14.19
CA GLY A 314 33.74 21.58 -13.54
C GLY A 314 32.86 20.69 -14.43
N TYR A 315 33.36 20.07 -15.48
CA TYR A 315 32.65 19.04 -16.22
C TYR A 315 32.80 17.71 -15.52
N ILE A 316 31.66 17.08 -15.23
CA ILE A 316 31.60 15.78 -14.55
C ILE A 316 30.91 14.74 -15.40
N LYS A 317 31.34 13.48 -15.29
CA LYS A 317 30.69 12.32 -15.86
C LYS A 317 31.01 11.04 -15.10
N ARG A 318 30.19 10.01 -15.33
CA ARG A 318 30.49 8.63 -14.92
C ARG A 318 30.58 7.71 -16.14
N GLN A 319 31.33 6.63 -15.98
CA GLN A 319 31.44 5.56 -16.98
C GLN A 319 31.60 4.22 -16.27
N PRO A 320 30.91 3.16 -16.71
CA PRO A 320 31.15 1.82 -16.18
C PRO A 320 32.62 1.42 -16.27
N THR A 321 33.15 0.82 -15.21
CA THR A 321 34.56 0.36 -15.22
C THR A 321 34.83 -0.70 -16.29
N SER A 322 33.81 -1.44 -16.72
CA SER A 322 33.89 -2.43 -17.81
C SER A 322 34.32 -1.84 -19.17
N VAL A 323 34.15 -0.51 -19.35
CA VAL A 323 34.59 0.21 -20.56
C VAL A 323 36.13 0.33 -20.61
N TYR A 324 36.79 0.24 -19.45
CA TYR A 324 38.24 0.34 -19.32
C TYR A 324 38.85 -1.08 -19.31
N ARG A 325 39.52 -1.45 -20.41
CA ARG A 325 40.21 -2.74 -20.50
C ARG A 325 41.64 -2.63 -19.97
N ALA A 326 42.05 -3.62 -19.18
CA ALA A 326 43.44 -3.73 -18.77
C ALA A 326 44.36 -3.82 -19.98
N GLN A 327 45.37 -2.97 -20.06
CA GLN A 327 46.31 -2.96 -21.17
C GLN A 327 47.56 -3.74 -20.82
N ARG A 328 48.08 -4.45 -21.81
CA ARG A 328 49.36 -5.14 -21.71
C ARG A 328 50.49 -4.20 -22.13
N ARG A 329 51.74 -4.54 -21.79
CA ARG A 329 52.94 -3.77 -22.19
C ARG A 329 52.94 -3.50 -23.70
N GLY A 330 53.15 -2.25 -24.12
CA GLY A 330 53.12 -1.81 -25.51
C GLY A 330 51.76 -1.41 -26.07
N GLY A 331 50.67 -1.47 -25.29
CA GLY A 331 49.36 -0.97 -25.71
C GLY A 331 49.28 0.55 -25.73
N ARG A 332 48.46 1.13 -26.63
CA ARG A 332 48.12 2.56 -26.60
C ARG A 332 47.13 2.83 -25.49
N GLY A 333 47.39 3.88 -24.67
CA GLY A 333 46.49 4.33 -23.63
C GLY A 333 45.06 4.58 -24.15
N VAL A 334 44.09 4.52 -23.27
CA VAL A 334 42.69 4.82 -23.57
C VAL A 334 42.37 6.23 -23.04
N SER A 335 41.97 7.14 -23.95
CA SER A 335 41.49 8.45 -23.53
C SER A 335 40.16 8.32 -22.78
N ALA A 336 40.12 8.76 -21.54
CA ALA A 336 38.94 8.70 -20.68
C ALA A 336 37.95 9.86 -20.94
N MET A 337 38.40 10.97 -21.48
CA MET A 337 37.61 12.18 -21.68
C MET A 337 38.19 13.06 -22.77
N SER A 338 37.35 13.75 -23.54
CA SER A 338 37.83 14.92 -24.32
C SER A 338 37.60 16.18 -23.49
N THR A 339 38.68 16.97 -23.37
CA THR A 339 38.66 18.27 -22.67
C THR A 339 38.62 19.40 -23.67
N ARG A 340 38.27 20.63 -23.21
CA ARG A 340 38.48 21.84 -23.99
C ARG A 340 39.98 22.21 -23.95
N GLU A 341 40.40 23.10 -24.85
CA GLU A 341 41.71 23.75 -24.76
C GLU A 341 41.85 24.36 -23.36
N GLU A 342 42.94 24.11 -22.66
CA GLU A 342 43.23 24.56 -21.27
C GLU A 342 42.44 23.82 -20.14
N ASP A 343 41.55 22.86 -20.44
CA ASP A 343 40.87 22.04 -19.42
C ASP A 343 41.57 20.69 -19.24
N PHE A 344 41.60 20.17 -18.04
CA PHE A 344 42.20 18.85 -17.71
C PHE A 344 41.40 18.13 -16.65
N ALA A 345 41.55 16.81 -16.61
CA ALA A 345 40.92 15.98 -15.56
C ALA A 345 41.60 16.31 -14.22
N LYS A 346 40.84 16.87 -13.29
CA LYS A 346 41.29 17.26 -11.95
C LYS A 346 41.22 16.09 -10.99
N ASP A 347 40.07 15.40 -10.96
CA ASP A 347 39.80 14.26 -10.09
C ASP A 347 39.27 13.08 -10.88
N ILE A 348 39.73 11.87 -10.54
CA ILE A 348 39.23 10.60 -11.04
C ILE A 348 39.27 9.57 -9.92
N PHE A 349 38.14 8.86 -9.72
CA PHE A 349 38.05 7.76 -8.79
C PHE A 349 36.99 6.74 -9.25
N THR A 350 36.99 5.57 -8.64
CA THR A 350 35.99 4.54 -8.85
C THR A 350 35.07 4.46 -7.64
N ALA A 351 33.77 4.33 -7.89
CA ALA A 351 32.74 4.16 -6.86
C ALA A 351 31.54 3.43 -7.44
N SER A 352 30.71 2.84 -6.59
CA SER A 352 29.43 2.25 -6.97
C SER A 352 28.43 3.34 -7.41
N THR A 353 27.49 2.98 -8.28
CA THR A 353 26.34 3.83 -8.62
C THR A 353 25.52 4.21 -7.39
N HIS A 354 25.51 3.38 -6.35
CA HIS A 354 24.76 3.59 -5.10
C HIS A 354 25.54 4.36 -4.03
N ASP A 355 26.85 4.57 -4.20
CA ASP A 355 27.65 5.35 -3.27
C ASP A 355 27.23 6.82 -3.27
N THR A 356 27.37 7.47 -2.13
CA THR A 356 27.16 8.91 -2.01
C THR A 356 28.46 9.63 -2.34
N ILE A 357 28.43 10.55 -3.30
CA ILE A 357 29.58 11.38 -3.66
C ILE A 357 29.42 12.74 -3.00
N LEU A 358 30.41 13.11 -2.18
CA LEU A 358 30.50 14.41 -1.53
C LEU A 358 31.32 15.37 -2.39
N PHE A 359 30.83 16.59 -2.52
CA PHE A 359 31.49 17.69 -3.24
C PHE A 359 31.72 18.83 -2.28
N PHE A 360 32.95 19.27 -2.17
CA PHE A 360 33.36 20.39 -1.31
C PHE A 360 33.75 21.61 -2.16
N SER A 361 33.16 22.74 -1.81
CA SER A 361 33.44 23.98 -2.53
C SER A 361 34.53 24.82 -1.86
N ASP A 362 35.14 25.69 -2.63
CA ASP A 362 36.12 26.70 -2.17
C ASP A 362 35.56 27.62 -1.09
N ARG A 363 34.21 27.71 -0.97
CA ARG A 363 33.51 28.50 0.07
C ARG A 363 33.18 27.72 1.34
N GLY A 364 33.73 26.50 1.50
CA GLY A 364 33.54 25.68 2.69
C GLY A 364 32.16 25.06 2.82
N LYS A 365 31.42 24.93 1.71
CA LYS A 365 30.15 24.16 1.63
C LYS A 365 30.42 22.75 1.15
N VAL A 366 29.50 21.85 1.55
CA VAL A 366 29.45 20.46 1.08
C VAL A 366 28.11 20.19 0.42
N TYR A 367 28.13 19.49 -0.71
CA TYR A 367 26.99 19.00 -1.46
C TYR A 367 27.09 17.49 -1.58
N LYS A 368 25.97 16.82 -1.80
CA LYS A 368 25.95 15.38 -2.04
C LYS A 368 25.11 15.01 -3.25
N LEU A 369 25.55 14.00 -3.99
CA LEU A 369 24.80 13.31 -5.02
C LEU A 369 25.02 11.81 -4.84
N LYS A 370 24.02 11.01 -5.22
CA LYS A 370 24.22 9.58 -5.43
C LYS A 370 24.96 9.37 -6.75
N GLY A 371 25.82 8.35 -6.83
CA GLY A 371 26.60 8.06 -8.02
C GLY A 371 25.75 7.96 -9.29
N TYR A 372 24.56 7.35 -9.20
CA TYR A 372 23.63 7.23 -10.33
C TYR A 372 23.05 8.55 -10.82
N GLN A 373 23.06 9.61 -10.02
CA GLN A 373 22.57 10.95 -10.39
C GLN A 373 23.55 11.68 -11.32
N ILE A 374 24.81 11.24 -11.37
CA ILE A 374 25.81 11.77 -12.30
C ILE A 374 25.60 11.11 -13.66
N PRO A 375 25.45 11.91 -14.75
CA PRO A 375 25.14 11.36 -16.07
C PRO A 375 26.21 10.40 -16.58
N GLU A 376 25.75 9.27 -17.10
CA GLU A 376 26.58 8.35 -17.87
C GLU A 376 26.77 8.90 -19.28
N THR A 377 28.01 8.97 -19.74
CA THR A 377 28.31 9.46 -21.08
C THR A 377 29.44 8.65 -21.72
N GLY A 378 29.49 8.66 -23.06
CA GLY A 378 30.53 7.98 -23.80
C GLY A 378 31.94 8.49 -23.51
N ARG A 379 32.98 7.72 -23.86
CA ARG A 379 34.40 8.03 -23.59
C ARG A 379 34.83 9.40 -24.12
N SER A 380 34.44 9.74 -25.34
CA SER A 380 34.79 11.02 -25.98
C SER A 380 33.92 12.19 -25.55
N ALA A 381 32.91 11.99 -24.74
CA ALA A 381 32.01 13.06 -24.29
C ALA A 381 32.68 13.89 -23.18
N LYS A 382 32.39 15.18 -23.14
CA LYS A 382 32.86 16.12 -22.10
C LYS A 382 32.17 15.95 -20.74
N GLY A 383 31.04 15.29 -20.71
CA GLY A 383 30.17 15.25 -19.53
C GLY A 383 29.27 16.46 -19.38
N MET A 384 28.67 16.61 -18.19
CA MET A 384 27.80 17.73 -17.84
C MET A 384 28.50 18.69 -16.91
N ASN A 385 28.23 19.98 -17.03
CA ASN A 385 28.80 20.95 -16.07
C ASN A 385 28.09 20.75 -14.71
N ILE A 386 28.89 20.69 -13.65
CA ILE A 386 28.45 20.39 -12.28
C ILE A 386 27.46 21.42 -11.73
N VAL A 387 27.48 22.66 -12.23
CA VAL A 387 26.48 23.69 -11.85
C VAL A 387 25.04 23.32 -12.26
N ASN A 388 24.88 22.38 -13.20
CA ASN A 388 23.58 21.87 -13.59
C ASN A 388 23.08 20.74 -12.65
N LEU A 389 23.96 20.19 -11.83
CA LEU A 389 23.65 19.11 -10.88
C LEU A 389 23.56 19.61 -9.44
N LEU A 390 24.38 20.62 -9.08
CA LEU A 390 24.47 21.21 -7.75
C LEU A 390 24.02 22.67 -7.78
N GLU A 391 23.34 23.11 -6.75
CA GLU A 391 22.92 24.51 -6.58
C GLU A 391 24.12 25.40 -6.08
N LEU A 392 25.14 25.53 -6.92
CA LEU A 392 26.31 26.33 -6.60
C LEU A 392 26.02 27.84 -6.69
N GLU A 393 26.62 28.63 -5.81
CA GLU A 393 26.55 30.08 -5.89
C GLU A 393 27.41 30.61 -7.07
N ASN A 394 27.13 31.83 -7.48
CA ASN A 394 27.88 32.43 -8.59
C ASN A 394 29.39 32.54 -8.25
N GLY A 395 30.23 31.95 -9.10
CA GLY A 395 31.67 31.88 -8.92
C GLY A 395 32.20 30.85 -7.93
N GLU A 396 31.32 30.03 -7.30
CA GLU A 396 31.72 28.94 -6.42
C GLU A 396 32.28 27.76 -7.24
N LYS A 397 33.40 27.19 -6.79
CA LYS A 397 34.11 26.11 -7.47
C LYS A 397 34.23 24.88 -6.57
N ILE A 398 34.16 23.69 -7.16
CA ILE A 398 34.42 22.45 -6.42
C ILE A 398 35.94 22.26 -6.26
N THR A 399 36.34 22.09 -5.01
CA THR A 399 37.75 21.93 -4.60
C THR A 399 38.12 20.47 -4.48
N ALA A 400 37.27 19.66 -3.85
CA ALA A 400 37.50 18.23 -3.65
C ALA A 400 36.20 17.44 -3.87
N MET A 401 36.32 16.19 -4.33
CA MET A 401 35.22 15.25 -4.37
C MET A 401 35.70 13.84 -4.06
N PHE A 402 34.87 13.05 -3.33
CA PHE A 402 35.17 11.65 -3.06
C PHE A 402 33.91 10.88 -2.68
N PRO A 403 33.89 9.55 -2.90
CA PRO A 403 32.77 8.71 -2.56
C PRO A 403 32.81 8.34 -1.08
N ILE A 404 31.61 8.12 -0.52
CA ILE A 404 31.39 7.48 0.78
C ILE A 404 30.28 6.43 0.62
N GLN A 405 30.40 5.32 1.33
CA GLN A 405 29.35 4.32 1.39
C GLN A 405 28.30 4.70 2.43
N GLU A 406 28.76 5.11 3.62
CA GLU A 406 27.92 5.52 4.75
C GLU A 406 28.53 6.69 5.52
N PHE A 407 27.70 7.38 6.31
CA PHE A 407 28.15 8.45 7.21
C PHE A 407 28.55 7.88 8.57
N ALA A 408 29.72 7.25 8.63
CA ALA A 408 30.22 6.56 9.81
C ALA A 408 30.74 7.54 10.88
N ASP A 409 30.62 7.15 12.18
CA ASP A 409 31.07 7.94 13.31
C ASP A 409 32.59 7.82 13.57
N ASP A 410 33.23 6.80 13.02
CA ASP A 410 34.66 6.50 13.13
C ASP A 410 35.49 7.13 11.99
N LYS A 411 34.85 7.86 11.08
CA LYS A 411 35.51 8.55 9.98
C LYS A 411 35.44 10.05 10.17
N PHE A 412 36.48 10.72 9.69
CA PHE A 412 36.62 12.15 9.83
C PHE A 412 36.93 12.84 8.48
N LEU A 413 36.58 14.10 8.40
CA LEU A 413 36.95 14.97 7.31
C LEU A 413 37.95 16.01 7.82
N PHE A 414 39.11 16.03 7.20
CA PHE A 414 40.18 16.98 7.51
C PHE A 414 40.23 18.07 6.43
N PHE A 415 39.95 19.29 6.83
CA PHE A 415 39.88 20.48 5.95
C PHE A 415 41.13 21.31 6.11
N VAL A 416 41.64 21.84 5.01
CA VAL A 416 42.78 22.78 5.01
C VAL A 416 42.45 23.98 4.13
N THR A 417 42.66 25.21 4.67
CA THR A 417 42.39 26.44 3.97
C THR A 417 43.64 27.06 3.41
N ARG A 418 43.48 28.02 2.49
CA ARG A 418 44.57 28.76 1.84
C ARG A 418 45.42 29.51 2.83
N GLN A 419 44.81 30.05 3.91
CA GLN A 419 45.52 30.79 4.98
C GLN A 419 46.10 29.85 6.06
N GLY A 420 46.09 28.52 5.83
CA GLY A 420 46.71 27.53 6.71
C GLY A 420 45.92 27.18 7.95
N ILE A 421 44.60 27.36 7.93
CA ILE A 421 43.70 26.88 8.95
C ILE A 421 43.39 25.42 8.67
N ALA A 422 43.42 24.57 9.71
CA ALA A 422 43.08 23.18 9.69
C ALA A 422 41.83 22.91 10.56
N LYS A 423 40.96 22.03 10.12
CA LYS A 423 39.76 21.64 10.86
C LYS A 423 39.46 20.18 10.65
N ARG A 424 39.00 19.48 11.70
CA ARG A 424 38.52 18.11 11.62
C ARG A 424 37.07 18.03 12.07
N ILE A 425 36.22 17.29 11.30
CA ILE A 425 34.80 17.07 11.58
C ILE A 425 34.53 15.59 11.52
N VAL A 426 33.65 15.07 12.37
CA VAL A 426 33.11 13.68 12.25
C VAL A 426 32.25 13.59 10.99
N LEU A 427 32.41 12.53 10.21
CA LEU A 427 31.69 12.37 8.93
C LEU A 427 30.16 12.33 9.13
N SER A 428 29.66 11.71 10.20
CA SER A 428 28.23 11.62 10.53
C SER A 428 27.57 12.98 10.80
N ASP A 429 28.32 14.01 11.21
CA ASP A 429 27.83 15.38 11.35
C ASP A 429 27.30 15.98 10.03
N LEU A 430 27.68 15.39 8.89
CA LEU A 430 27.27 15.81 7.55
C LEU A 430 26.14 14.95 6.95
N GLN A 431 25.50 14.08 7.71
CA GLN A 431 24.44 13.18 7.22
C GLN A 431 23.29 13.94 6.54
N ASN A 432 22.91 15.11 7.11
CA ASN A 432 21.76 15.91 6.69
C ASN A 432 22.12 17.04 5.72
N ILE A 433 22.78 16.74 4.60
CA ILE A 433 23.09 17.72 3.55
C ILE A 433 21.81 17.98 2.73
N ARG A 434 21.37 19.24 2.67
CA ARG A 434 20.25 19.70 1.84
C ARG A 434 20.72 19.97 0.40
N ARG A 435 19.78 20.09 -0.54
CA ARG A 435 20.07 20.36 -1.95
C ARG A 435 20.87 21.65 -2.17
N ALA A 436 20.57 22.71 -1.41
CA ALA A 436 21.30 23.98 -1.43
C ALA A 436 22.70 23.93 -0.77
N GLY A 437 23.17 22.71 -0.41
CA GLY A 437 24.41 22.49 0.30
C GLY A 437 24.31 22.72 1.80
N LEU A 438 25.39 22.35 2.50
CA LEU A 438 25.52 22.49 3.94
C LEU A 438 26.90 23.16 4.21
N ARG A 439 26.93 24.14 5.10
CA ARG A 439 28.22 24.74 5.55
C ARG A 439 28.97 23.72 6.40
N ALA A 440 30.13 23.28 5.93
CA ALA A 440 31.04 22.37 6.63
C ALA A 440 32.16 23.12 7.36
N LEU A 441 32.52 24.30 6.87
CA LEU A 441 33.59 25.14 7.43
C LEU A 441 33.17 26.61 7.34
N SER A 442 33.43 27.41 8.40
CA SER A 442 33.36 28.87 8.34
C SER A 442 34.73 29.39 7.97
N LEU A 443 34.81 30.10 6.85
CA LEU A 443 36.04 30.70 6.36
C LEU A 443 36.24 32.12 6.94
N ASN A 444 37.48 32.50 7.15
CA ASN A 444 37.84 33.90 7.42
C ASN A 444 37.67 34.74 6.15
N GLU A 445 37.75 36.07 6.30
CA GLU A 445 37.72 37.00 5.19
C GLU A 445 38.91 36.72 4.26
N ASP A 446 38.68 36.68 2.96
CA ASP A 446 39.68 36.38 1.92
C ASP A 446 40.35 35.00 2.01
N ASP A 447 39.77 34.03 2.77
CA ASP A 447 40.24 32.65 2.81
C ASP A 447 39.44 31.77 1.89
N ALA A 448 39.99 30.65 1.47
CA ALA A 448 39.34 29.66 0.63
C ALA A 448 39.73 28.25 1.07
N LEU A 449 38.80 27.31 0.92
CA LEU A 449 39.09 25.89 1.12
C LEU A 449 40.00 25.39 0.00
N VAL A 450 41.14 24.78 0.35
CA VAL A 450 42.12 24.26 -0.62
C VAL A 450 41.96 22.76 -0.79
N ASP A 451 41.80 22.02 0.31
CA ASP A 451 41.76 20.57 0.26
C ASP A 451 40.88 19.97 1.38
N VAL A 452 40.32 18.81 1.13
CA VAL A 452 39.58 18.00 2.10
C VAL A 452 40.01 16.54 1.97
N ARG A 453 40.35 15.91 3.10
CA ARG A 453 40.75 14.51 3.14
C ARG A 453 39.84 13.71 4.07
N LEU A 454 39.42 12.53 3.60
CA LEU A 454 38.74 11.55 4.45
C LEU A 454 39.81 10.79 5.26
N THR A 455 39.66 10.77 6.59
CA THR A 455 40.60 10.12 7.52
C THR A 455 39.85 9.19 8.47
N ASP A 456 40.58 8.38 9.21
CA ASP A 456 40.06 7.36 10.13
C ASP A 456 40.52 7.58 11.58
N GLY A 457 41.14 8.70 11.91
CA GLY A 457 41.64 8.99 13.26
C GLY A 457 43.08 8.55 13.49
N GLU A 458 43.71 7.86 12.53
CA GLU A 458 45.07 7.31 12.67
C GLU A 458 46.03 7.82 11.62
N GLN A 459 45.70 8.95 10.95
CA GLN A 459 46.48 9.47 9.83
C GLN A 459 47.39 10.65 10.25
N ASN A 460 48.57 10.69 9.63
CA ASN A 460 49.38 11.89 9.64
C ASN A 460 49.01 12.78 8.44
N ILE A 461 48.87 14.06 8.67
CA ILE A 461 48.51 15.05 7.65
C ILE A 461 49.73 15.91 7.31
N LEU A 462 50.07 15.91 6.02
CA LEU A 462 51.07 16.78 5.45
C LEU A 462 50.40 18.02 4.82
N ILE A 463 50.78 19.22 5.21
CA ILE A 463 50.33 20.48 4.61
C ILE A 463 51.54 21.14 3.96
N ALA A 464 51.43 21.54 2.68
CA ALA A 464 52.48 22.17 1.93
C ALA A 464 52.08 23.57 1.45
N THR A 465 53.06 24.50 1.43
CA THR A 465 52.85 25.90 1.02
C THR A 465 53.54 26.20 -0.31
N HIS A 466 53.10 27.26 -0.97
CA HIS A 466 53.64 27.76 -2.23
C HIS A 466 55.14 28.02 -2.16
N ASN A 467 55.65 28.60 -1.07
CA ASN A 467 57.07 28.93 -0.89
C ASN A 467 57.90 27.75 -0.34
N GLY A 468 57.41 26.51 -0.51
CA GLY A 468 58.13 25.29 -0.21
C GLY A 468 58.25 24.94 1.29
N LYS A 469 57.40 25.50 2.15
CA LYS A 469 57.30 25.10 3.55
C LYS A 469 56.31 23.97 3.69
N ALA A 470 56.63 22.96 4.48
CA ALA A 470 55.74 21.88 4.79
C ALA A 470 55.75 21.57 6.28
N ILE A 471 54.61 21.00 6.77
CA ILE A 471 54.46 20.48 8.12
C ILE A 471 53.72 19.14 8.04
N CYS A 472 54.16 18.18 8.86
CA CYS A 472 53.49 16.89 9.01
C CYS A 472 53.20 16.67 10.48
N PHE A 473 51.95 16.30 10.82
CA PHE A 473 51.51 16.10 12.19
C PHE A 473 50.37 15.07 12.25
N ASP A 474 50.13 14.48 13.43
CA ASP A 474 49.04 13.58 13.66
C ASP A 474 47.70 14.33 13.58
N GLU A 475 46.70 13.76 12.86
CA GLU A 475 45.39 14.39 12.72
C GLU A 475 44.68 14.66 14.06
N ASN A 476 45.01 13.90 15.12
CA ASN A 476 44.47 14.07 16.46
C ASN A 476 44.96 15.32 17.18
N GLU A 477 46.05 15.94 16.72
CA GLU A 477 46.46 17.26 17.21
C GLU A 477 45.43 18.35 16.85
N VAL A 478 44.57 18.07 15.86
CA VAL A 478 43.41 18.88 15.53
C VAL A 478 42.15 18.18 16.08
N ARG A 479 41.63 18.67 17.20
CA ARG A 479 40.41 18.13 17.80
C ARG A 479 39.23 18.16 16.81
N ALA A 480 38.35 17.18 16.87
CA ALA A 480 37.08 17.23 16.13
C ALA A 480 36.21 18.41 16.59
N MET A 481 35.65 19.16 15.65
CA MET A 481 34.91 20.41 15.89
C MET A 481 33.59 20.38 15.12
N GLY A 482 32.60 21.10 15.65
CA GLY A 482 31.31 21.24 14.96
C GLY A 482 31.39 22.02 13.64
N ARG A 483 30.40 21.90 12.80
CA ARG A 483 30.32 22.45 11.43
C ARG A 483 30.59 23.96 11.32
N THR A 484 30.12 24.75 12.28
CA THR A 484 30.23 26.22 12.27
C THR A 484 31.58 26.77 12.73
N ALA A 485 32.48 25.93 13.25
CA ALA A 485 33.80 26.35 13.68
C ALA A 485 34.69 26.73 12.47
N THR A 486 35.57 27.70 12.65
CA THR A 486 36.54 28.10 11.65
C THR A 486 37.75 27.16 11.58
N GLY A 487 38.10 26.51 12.69
CA GLY A 487 39.27 25.63 12.79
C GLY A 487 40.38 26.21 13.66
N VAL A 488 41.54 25.59 13.58
CA VAL A 488 42.77 25.99 14.30
C VAL A 488 43.90 26.24 13.28
N ARG A 489 44.96 26.93 13.69
CA ARG A 489 46.12 27.15 12.83
C ARG A 489 46.87 25.83 12.63
N GLY A 490 46.84 25.28 11.40
CA GLY A 490 47.57 24.07 11.01
C GLY A 490 49.02 24.35 10.65
N ILE A 491 49.31 25.51 9.99
CA ILE A 491 50.67 25.93 9.63
C ILE A 491 50.80 27.43 9.80
N LYS A 492 51.99 27.89 10.24
CA LYS A 492 52.33 29.33 10.31
C LYS A 492 52.92 29.75 8.97
N LEU A 493 52.20 30.56 8.24
CA LEU A 493 52.59 31.11 6.95
C LEU A 493 53.54 32.32 7.13
N ARG A 494 54.40 32.57 6.13
CA ARG A 494 55.16 33.81 5.98
C ARG A 494 54.33 34.83 5.19
N GLU A 495 54.75 36.07 5.20
CA GLU A 495 54.10 37.12 4.40
C GLU A 495 54.13 36.75 2.91
N GLY A 496 52.95 36.81 2.25
CA GLY A 496 52.79 36.42 0.84
C GLY A 496 52.78 34.92 0.55
N ASP A 497 52.88 34.02 1.58
CA ASP A 497 52.82 32.59 1.39
C ASP A 497 51.37 32.07 1.57
N TYR A 498 51.02 30.95 0.95
CA TYR A 498 49.73 30.32 1.06
C TYR A 498 49.82 28.81 0.90
N VAL A 499 48.84 28.09 1.40
CA VAL A 499 48.76 26.62 1.26
C VAL A 499 48.35 26.23 -0.16
N VAL A 500 49.08 25.28 -0.74
CA VAL A 500 48.78 24.72 -2.09
C VAL A 500 48.12 23.37 -2.04
N GLY A 501 48.22 22.62 -0.95
CA GLY A 501 47.55 21.32 -0.81
C GLY A 501 47.86 20.62 0.50
N ALA A 502 47.11 19.56 0.75
CA ALA A 502 47.33 18.66 1.86
C ALA A 502 47.27 17.19 1.40
N ALA A 503 48.00 16.32 2.07
CA ALA A 503 48.05 14.90 1.79
C ALA A 503 48.03 14.07 3.08
N ARG A 504 47.54 12.83 3.02
CA ARG A 504 47.78 11.86 4.08
C ARG A 504 49.16 11.29 3.92
N ALA A 505 50.00 11.46 4.94
CA ALA A 505 51.32 10.86 4.98
C ALA A 505 51.22 9.39 5.40
N GLN A 506 51.53 8.50 4.51
CA GLN A 506 51.51 7.06 4.75
C GLN A 506 52.91 6.49 4.60
N GLU A 507 53.28 5.53 5.44
CA GLU A 507 54.53 4.84 5.38
C GLU A 507 54.77 4.17 3.99
N GLY A 508 55.94 4.32 3.43
CA GLY A 508 56.29 3.79 2.10
C GLY A 508 55.72 4.56 0.92
N LYS A 509 55.09 5.74 1.13
CA LYS A 509 54.66 6.65 0.06
C LYS A 509 55.58 7.86 -0.05
N GLU A 510 55.79 8.35 -1.27
CA GLU A 510 56.60 9.51 -1.58
C GLU A 510 55.73 10.70 -1.96
N VAL A 511 56.18 11.90 -1.70
CA VAL A 511 55.55 13.16 -2.12
C VAL A 511 56.27 13.67 -3.34
N LEU A 512 55.55 13.78 -4.46
CA LEU A 512 56.07 14.44 -5.66
C LEU A 512 55.73 15.93 -5.62
N THR A 513 56.73 16.78 -5.70
CA THR A 513 56.58 18.23 -5.84
C THR A 513 57.07 18.67 -7.20
N ILE A 514 56.26 19.47 -7.89
CA ILE A 514 56.62 20.02 -9.23
C ILE A 514 56.47 21.52 -9.15
N THR A 515 57.51 22.24 -9.59
CA THR A 515 57.48 23.70 -9.70
C THR A 515 56.97 24.11 -11.08
N GLU A 516 56.68 25.43 -11.29
CA GLU A 516 56.28 25.97 -12.61
C GLU A 516 57.34 25.75 -13.70
N LYS A 517 58.57 25.52 -13.29
CA LYS A 517 59.71 25.29 -14.22
C LYS A 517 60.15 23.83 -14.32
N GLY A 518 59.43 22.92 -13.71
CA GLY A 518 59.69 21.48 -13.65
C GLY A 518 60.42 21.00 -12.40
#